data_8a784926e35b247de704de8f0edd21d7
#
_entry.id   8a784926e35b247de704de8f0edd21d7
#
_cell.length_a   1.000
_cell.length_b   1.000
_cell.length_c   1.000
_cell.angle_alpha   90.00
_cell.angle_beta   90.00
_cell.angle_gamma   90.00
#
_symmetry.space_group_name_H-M   'P 1'
#
loop_
_entity.id
_entity.type
_entity.pdbx_description
1 polymer ?
#
loop_
_entity_poly.entity_id
_entity_poly.type
_entity_poly.pdbx_seq_one_letter_code
_entity_poly.pdbx_strand_id
1 'polypeptide(L)'
;AGSALGLHRLRAVAIDAGGRRGEATLETRRIPLGQVEEVRLVNVYATVRDAKGRPALDLARDDFTVLEDGVPQTLTHWSAARSPITIALLVDASSSMRLDDKMTRAREGAEEFVQAVEPDDRLLVRWFDDRVHGEETPVTDRKAARDRLKAITPGGGTALYDALFATARGLLAADGRRAIVLLSDGRDQALEENEPGSLHLFEEALELAHRSEASIYAIGLGRHLDREMDLTGTRSVREILETFARQTGGRAWFPERAADVAEVYRQVAEDLRAQYTLAYVSTNPARDGRWRRIDVTVGRKDLSVRARSGYYAPGPATP
;
A
#
# COMPACT_ATOMS: atom_id res chain seq x y z
N ALA A 1 -34.20 -1.22 29.95
CA ALA A 1 -34.28 -0.03 30.80
C ALA A 1 -33.78 1.15 29.97
N GLY A 2 -34.72 2.04 29.54
CA GLY A 2 -34.40 3.18 28.74
C GLY A 2 -33.55 4.19 29.50
N SER A 3 -32.41 4.57 28.94
CA SER A 3 -31.60 5.67 29.45
C SER A 3 -32.32 6.97 29.15
N ALA A 4 -32.80 7.66 30.17
CA ALA A 4 -33.39 8.97 30.08
C ALA A 4 -32.37 9.95 29.42
N LEU A 5 -32.82 10.69 28.43
CA LEU A 5 -32.09 11.80 27.82
C LEU A 5 -31.79 12.83 28.92
N GLY A 6 -30.55 12.84 29.43
CA GLY A 6 -30.14 13.76 30.49
C GLY A 6 -29.98 15.18 29.96
N LEU A 7 -30.77 16.10 30.49
CA LEU A 7 -30.53 17.55 30.43
C LEU A 7 -29.43 17.90 31.44
N HIS A 8 -28.32 18.46 31.00
CA HIS A 8 -27.32 19.02 31.91
C HIS A 8 -27.55 20.49 32.02
N ARG A 9 -27.76 20.98 33.26
CA ARG A 9 -27.84 22.40 33.58
C ARG A 9 -26.54 22.85 34.21
N LEU A 10 -25.79 23.66 33.52
CA LEU A 10 -24.56 24.28 34.00
C LEU A 10 -24.91 25.66 34.58
N ARG A 11 -24.57 25.91 35.82
CA ARG A 11 -24.75 27.19 36.50
C ARG A 11 -23.40 27.79 36.75
N ALA A 12 -23.11 28.92 36.15
CA ALA A 12 -21.93 29.73 36.43
C ALA A 12 -22.29 30.91 37.34
N VAL A 13 -21.55 31.10 38.42
CA VAL A 13 -21.70 32.21 39.32
C VAL A 13 -20.39 32.99 39.35
N ALA A 14 -20.43 34.27 39.00
CA ALA A 14 -19.30 35.15 39.10
C ALA A 14 -19.56 36.16 40.23
N ILE A 15 -18.57 36.43 41.10
CA ILE A 15 -18.61 37.40 42.16
C ILE A 15 -17.48 38.41 41.91
N ASP A 16 -17.78 39.71 41.81
CA ASP A 16 -16.76 40.73 41.63
C ASP A 16 -16.08 41.09 42.97
N ALA A 17 -15.02 41.88 42.91
CA ALA A 17 -14.28 42.32 44.11
C ALA A 17 -15.12 43.18 45.05
N GLY A 18 -16.27 43.69 44.63
CA GLY A 18 -17.24 44.44 45.43
C GLY A 18 -18.38 43.59 46.00
N GLY A 19 -18.33 42.25 45.83
CA GLY A 19 -19.31 41.28 46.33
C GLY A 19 -20.59 41.19 45.48
N ARG A 20 -20.67 41.83 44.31
CA ARG A 20 -21.80 41.70 43.41
C ARG A 20 -21.77 40.37 42.69
N ARG A 21 -22.89 39.68 42.71
CA ARG A 21 -23.07 38.34 42.18
C ARG A 21 -23.78 38.39 40.81
N GLY A 22 -23.14 37.84 39.80
CA GLY A 22 -23.74 37.54 38.50
C GLY A 22 -23.94 36.04 38.34
N GLU A 23 -25.05 35.63 37.75
CA GLU A 23 -25.38 34.22 37.53
C GLU A 23 -25.81 33.99 36.11
N ALA A 24 -25.28 32.94 35.45
CA ALA A 24 -25.70 32.49 34.13
C ALA A 24 -25.98 30.98 34.19
N THR A 25 -27.07 30.57 33.56
CA THR A 25 -27.45 29.16 33.43
C THR A 25 -27.44 28.76 31.96
N LEU A 26 -26.72 27.70 31.64
CA LEU A 26 -26.70 27.07 30.33
C LEU A 26 -27.34 25.68 30.43
N GLU A 27 -28.33 25.42 29.62
CA GLU A 27 -28.91 24.09 29.47
C GLU A 27 -28.31 23.43 28.20
N THR A 28 -27.61 22.31 28.39
CA THR A 28 -27.11 21.50 27.28
C THR A 28 -28.08 20.38 27.02
N ARG A 29 -28.57 20.29 25.80
CA ARG A 29 -29.35 19.14 25.33
C ARG A 29 -28.40 18.11 24.75
N ARG A 30 -28.44 16.87 25.29
CA ARG A 30 -27.76 15.77 24.62
C ARG A 30 -28.54 15.49 23.33
N ILE A 31 -27.97 15.89 22.19
CA ILE A 31 -28.45 15.42 20.90
C ILE A 31 -28.08 13.94 20.86
N PRO A 32 -29.02 12.98 20.73
CA PRO A 32 -28.66 11.63 20.41
C PRO A 32 -27.96 11.73 19.06
N LEU A 33 -26.64 11.53 19.04
CA LEU A 33 -25.95 11.18 17.83
C LEU A 33 -26.63 9.90 17.39
N GLY A 34 -27.53 10.00 16.40
CA GLY A 34 -28.03 8.85 15.67
C GLY A 34 -26.83 8.00 15.30
N GLN A 35 -26.99 6.71 15.19
CA GLN A 35 -25.92 5.82 14.82
C GLN A 35 -25.07 6.52 13.77
N VAL A 36 -23.81 6.81 14.13
CA VAL A 36 -22.83 7.29 13.15
C VAL A 36 -22.69 6.08 12.23
N GLU A 37 -23.44 6.08 11.13
CA GLU A 37 -23.15 5.17 10.04
C GLU A 37 -21.75 5.54 9.57
N GLU A 38 -20.77 4.75 9.95
CA GLU A 38 -19.42 4.86 9.48
C GLU A 38 -19.45 4.51 7.98
N VAL A 39 -19.67 5.54 7.15
CA VAL A 39 -19.63 5.41 5.70
C VAL A 39 -18.19 5.15 5.30
N ARG A 40 -17.84 3.91 5.09
CA ARG A 40 -16.50 3.53 4.68
C ARG A 40 -16.38 3.59 3.15
N LEU A 41 -15.57 4.54 2.69
CA LEU A 41 -15.18 4.61 1.30
C LEU A 41 -14.22 3.46 0.95
N VAL A 42 -14.53 2.75 -0.12
CA VAL A 42 -13.63 1.79 -0.75
C VAL A 42 -12.79 2.55 -1.77
N ASN A 43 -11.52 2.81 -1.43
CA ASN A 43 -10.60 3.49 -2.34
C ASN A 43 -10.02 2.49 -3.36
N VAL A 44 -9.96 2.89 -4.61
CA VAL A 44 -9.37 2.11 -5.70
C VAL A 44 -8.43 3.02 -6.49
N TYR A 45 -7.15 2.67 -6.49
CA TYR A 45 -6.15 3.36 -7.30
C TYR A 45 -6.00 2.61 -8.61
N ALA A 46 -6.25 3.30 -9.73
CA ALA A 46 -6.25 2.70 -11.06
C ALA A 46 -5.20 3.36 -11.95
N THR A 47 -4.33 2.55 -12.56
CA THR A 47 -3.43 2.99 -13.63
C THR A 47 -3.99 2.57 -14.97
N VAL A 48 -4.13 3.51 -15.90
CA VAL A 48 -4.65 3.25 -17.25
C VAL A 48 -3.56 3.53 -18.28
N ARG A 49 -3.37 2.60 -19.22
CA ARG A 49 -2.34 2.69 -20.26
C ARG A 49 -2.89 2.35 -21.63
N ASP A 50 -2.33 3.01 -22.67
CA ASP A 50 -2.59 2.68 -24.06
C ASP A 50 -1.83 1.40 -24.51
N ALA A 51 -2.08 0.95 -25.74
CA ALA A 51 -1.42 -0.20 -26.33
C ALA A 51 0.12 -0.04 -26.47
N LYS A 52 0.64 1.19 -26.39
CA LYS A 52 2.08 1.49 -26.38
C LYS A 52 2.65 1.55 -24.95
N GLY A 53 1.84 1.27 -23.94
CA GLY A 53 2.22 1.32 -22.56
C GLY A 53 2.32 2.74 -21.97
N ARG A 54 1.86 3.79 -22.64
CA ARG A 54 1.88 5.16 -22.15
C ARG A 54 0.68 5.41 -21.25
N PRO A 55 0.83 6.17 -20.14
CA PRO A 55 -0.30 6.54 -19.31
C PRO A 55 -1.36 7.31 -20.08
N ALA A 56 -2.63 6.94 -19.92
CA ALA A 56 -3.79 7.68 -20.40
C ALA A 56 -4.33 8.50 -19.22
N LEU A 57 -4.18 9.83 -19.28
CA LEU A 57 -4.54 10.76 -18.20
C LEU A 57 -5.74 11.65 -18.56
N ASP A 58 -6.39 11.39 -19.69
CA ASP A 58 -7.47 12.16 -20.29
C ASP A 58 -8.87 11.58 -20.04
N LEU A 59 -8.98 10.62 -19.12
CA LEU A 59 -10.25 9.95 -18.82
C LEU A 59 -11.07 10.75 -17.81
N ALA A 60 -12.38 10.81 -18.05
CA ALA A 60 -13.35 11.36 -17.12
C ALA A 60 -13.91 10.27 -16.18
N ARG A 61 -14.69 10.69 -15.18
CA ARG A 61 -15.35 9.78 -14.24
C ARG A 61 -16.20 8.72 -14.93
N ASP A 62 -16.97 9.14 -15.93
CA ASP A 62 -17.95 8.30 -16.61
C ASP A 62 -17.31 7.28 -17.58
N ASP A 63 -16.00 7.42 -17.83
CA ASP A 63 -15.22 6.41 -18.57
C ASP A 63 -14.97 5.16 -17.75
N PHE A 64 -15.09 5.23 -16.40
CA PHE A 64 -14.80 4.12 -15.50
C PHE A 64 -16.06 3.36 -15.11
N THR A 65 -15.98 2.05 -15.15
CA THR A 65 -16.96 1.14 -14.54
C THR A 65 -16.27 0.32 -13.46
N VAL A 66 -16.83 0.35 -12.24
CA VAL A 66 -16.35 -0.44 -11.11
C VAL A 66 -17.41 -1.44 -10.72
N LEU A 67 -17.04 -2.71 -10.63
CA LEU A 67 -17.89 -3.79 -10.15
C LEU A 67 -17.32 -4.32 -8.84
N GLU A 68 -18.19 -4.56 -7.84
CA GLU A 68 -17.88 -5.32 -6.64
C GLU A 68 -18.67 -6.61 -6.66
N ASP A 69 -17.98 -7.76 -6.61
CA ASP A 69 -18.60 -9.09 -6.74
C ASP A 69 -19.55 -9.21 -7.97
N GLY A 70 -19.21 -8.50 -9.05
CA GLY A 70 -20.01 -8.42 -10.28
C GLY A 70 -21.15 -7.39 -10.24
N VAL A 71 -21.37 -6.71 -9.13
CA VAL A 71 -22.43 -5.67 -8.97
C VAL A 71 -21.84 -4.29 -9.26
N PRO A 72 -22.43 -3.50 -10.20
CA PRO A 72 -21.98 -2.15 -10.48
C PRO A 72 -22.03 -1.24 -9.25
N GLN A 73 -20.96 -0.48 -9.02
CA GLN A 73 -20.86 0.47 -7.93
C GLN A 73 -20.86 1.91 -8.46
N THR A 74 -21.54 2.79 -7.73
CA THR A 74 -21.55 4.22 -8.07
C THR A 74 -20.33 4.90 -7.47
N LEU A 75 -19.48 5.48 -8.30
CA LEU A 75 -18.34 6.26 -7.83
C LEU A 75 -18.83 7.50 -7.07
N THR A 76 -18.45 7.64 -5.82
CA THR A 76 -18.71 8.85 -5.00
C THR A 76 -17.57 9.85 -5.13
N HIS A 77 -16.37 9.38 -5.45
CA HIS A 77 -15.20 10.22 -5.70
C HIS A 77 -14.44 9.73 -6.92
N TRP A 78 -13.91 10.67 -7.70
CA TRP A 78 -12.99 10.46 -8.82
C TRP A 78 -12.00 11.62 -8.86
N SER A 79 -10.74 11.32 -9.10
CA SER A 79 -9.72 12.35 -9.31
C SER A 79 -8.57 11.80 -10.16
N ALA A 80 -8.17 12.61 -11.15
CA ALA A 80 -6.91 12.45 -11.87
C ALA A 80 -5.79 13.30 -11.22
N ALA A 81 -6.13 14.12 -10.22
CA ALA A 81 -5.13 14.94 -9.54
C ALA A 81 -4.25 14.05 -8.66
N ARG A 82 -2.97 14.34 -8.71
CA ARG A 82 -1.99 13.70 -7.83
C ARG A 82 -2.31 14.00 -6.36
N SER A 83 -2.21 13.00 -5.51
CA SER A 83 -2.21 13.15 -4.06
C SER A 83 -0.93 12.55 -3.48
N PRO A 84 -0.43 13.06 -2.34
CA PRO A 84 0.75 12.52 -1.68
C PRO A 84 0.63 11.03 -1.42
N ILE A 85 1.76 10.33 -1.48
CA ILE A 85 1.81 8.89 -1.26
C ILE A 85 2.87 8.53 -0.22
N THR A 86 2.61 7.50 0.58
CA THR A 86 3.62 6.86 1.42
C THR A 86 4.20 5.66 0.68
N ILE A 87 5.48 5.68 0.39
CA ILE A 87 6.18 4.67 -0.40
C ILE A 87 7.17 3.95 0.50
N ALA A 88 7.02 2.64 0.66
CA ALA A 88 8.03 1.79 1.26
C ALA A 88 8.94 1.23 0.16
N LEU A 89 10.22 1.59 0.20
CA LEU A 89 11.28 0.90 -0.56
C LEU A 89 11.71 -0.31 0.25
N LEU A 90 11.49 -1.50 -0.28
CA LEU A 90 11.82 -2.77 0.34
C LEU A 90 12.85 -3.49 -0.52
N VAL A 91 14.09 -3.54 -0.05
CA VAL A 91 15.24 -4.03 -0.81
C VAL A 91 15.74 -5.34 -0.23
N ASP A 92 15.82 -6.35 -1.07
CA ASP A 92 16.50 -7.61 -0.75
C ASP A 92 17.99 -7.35 -0.50
N ALA A 93 18.48 -7.80 0.64
CA ALA A 93 19.87 -7.73 1.04
C ALA A 93 20.45 -9.11 1.34
N SER A 94 19.87 -10.17 0.77
CA SER A 94 20.38 -11.53 0.88
C SER A 94 21.77 -11.69 0.26
N SER A 95 22.42 -12.81 0.53
CA SER A 95 23.78 -13.09 0.06
C SER A 95 23.92 -13.09 -1.45
N SER A 96 22.87 -13.46 -2.21
CA SER A 96 22.83 -13.45 -3.69
C SER A 96 22.98 -12.06 -4.29
N MET A 97 22.57 -11.02 -3.54
CA MET A 97 22.71 -9.63 -3.97
C MET A 97 24.16 -9.12 -4.03
N ARG A 98 25.13 -9.90 -3.52
CA ARG A 98 26.58 -9.61 -3.70
C ARG A 98 27.07 -9.89 -5.11
N LEU A 99 26.36 -10.75 -5.84
CA LEU A 99 26.78 -11.20 -7.17
C LEU A 99 26.40 -10.18 -8.26
N ASP A 100 27.22 -10.13 -9.32
CA ASP A 100 26.93 -9.39 -10.55
C ASP A 100 26.56 -7.90 -10.33
N ASP A 101 27.17 -7.25 -9.33
CA ASP A 101 26.91 -5.86 -8.95
C ASP A 101 25.45 -5.54 -8.61
N LYS A 102 24.62 -6.55 -8.31
CA LYS A 102 23.17 -6.41 -8.09
C LYS A 102 22.87 -5.36 -7.01
N MET A 103 23.51 -5.46 -5.82
CA MET A 103 23.28 -4.50 -4.74
C MET A 103 23.73 -3.08 -5.12
N THR A 104 24.83 -2.93 -5.82
CA THR A 104 25.32 -1.63 -6.27
C THR A 104 24.30 -0.97 -7.20
N ARG A 105 23.81 -1.70 -8.20
CA ARG A 105 22.80 -1.21 -9.14
C ARG A 105 21.42 -1.01 -8.50
N ALA A 106 21.06 -1.87 -7.56
CA ALA A 106 19.82 -1.69 -6.77
C ALA A 106 19.85 -0.37 -6.00
N ARG A 107 20.99 -0.04 -5.34
CA ARG A 107 21.15 1.23 -4.62
C ARG A 107 21.14 2.44 -5.57
N GLU A 108 21.90 2.39 -6.65
CA GLU A 108 21.93 3.47 -7.64
C GLU A 108 20.53 3.80 -8.15
N GLY A 109 19.77 2.76 -8.57
CA GLY A 109 18.40 2.94 -9.03
C GLY A 109 17.45 3.42 -7.94
N ALA A 110 17.56 2.90 -6.71
CA ALA A 110 16.75 3.34 -5.58
C ALA A 110 17.10 4.80 -5.17
N GLU A 111 18.36 5.21 -5.22
CA GLU A 111 18.76 6.61 -4.97
C GLU A 111 18.18 7.57 -6.02
N GLU A 112 18.20 7.19 -7.30
CA GLU A 112 17.55 7.95 -8.37
C GLU A 112 16.03 8.03 -8.15
N PHE A 113 15.40 6.92 -7.77
CA PHE A 113 13.99 6.90 -7.44
C PHE A 113 13.66 7.85 -6.28
N VAL A 114 14.43 7.82 -5.20
CA VAL A 114 14.28 8.73 -4.05
C VAL A 114 14.36 10.21 -4.46
N GLN A 115 15.17 10.53 -5.46
CA GLN A 115 15.25 11.89 -6.00
C GLN A 115 14.04 12.23 -6.90
N ALA A 116 13.49 11.23 -7.58
CA ALA A 116 12.42 11.42 -8.55
C ALA A 116 11.03 11.54 -7.90
N VAL A 117 10.82 11.03 -6.66
CA VAL A 117 9.54 11.17 -5.95
C VAL A 117 9.31 12.61 -5.50
N GLU A 118 8.06 13.00 -5.42
CA GLU A 118 7.68 14.39 -5.16
C GLU A 118 7.97 14.82 -3.71
N PRO A 119 8.21 16.11 -3.44
CA PRO A 119 8.64 16.58 -2.11
C PRO A 119 7.69 16.24 -0.97
N ASP A 120 6.39 16.16 -1.23
CA ASP A 120 5.34 15.85 -0.27
C ASP A 120 5.09 14.34 -0.07
N ASP A 121 5.74 13.48 -0.88
CA ASP A 121 5.70 12.03 -0.67
C ASP A 121 6.56 11.64 0.53
N ARG A 122 6.09 10.63 1.26
CA ARG A 122 6.80 10.05 2.40
C ARG A 122 7.49 8.76 2.00
N LEU A 123 8.70 8.55 2.46
CA LEU A 123 9.52 7.38 2.17
C LEU A 123 9.80 6.58 3.43
N LEU A 124 9.69 5.27 3.30
CA LEU A 124 10.09 4.29 4.30
C LEU A 124 11.12 3.36 3.65
N VAL A 125 12.38 3.42 4.06
CA VAL A 125 13.44 2.56 3.53
C VAL A 125 13.61 1.37 4.45
N ARG A 126 13.37 0.18 3.93
CA ARG A 126 13.55 -1.10 4.59
C ARG A 126 14.34 -2.04 3.71
N TRP A 127 15.03 -2.98 4.32
CA TRP A 127 15.70 -4.07 3.63
C TRP A 127 15.54 -5.35 4.43
N PHE A 128 15.80 -6.46 3.79
CA PHE A 128 15.67 -7.77 4.44
C PHE A 128 16.75 -8.75 3.97
N ASP A 129 17.15 -9.58 4.88
CA ASP A 129 17.91 -10.81 4.74
C ASP A 129 17.12 -11.93 5.43
N ASP A 130 17.68 -12.60 6.44
CA ASP A 130 16.95 -13.50 7.35
C ASP A 130 15.98 -12.73 8.26
N ARG A 131 16.02 -11.41 8.27
CA ARG A 131 15.22 -10.51 9.11
C ARG A 131 14.85 -9.25 8.34
N VAL A 132 13.90 -8.53 8.90
CA VAL A 132 13.49 -7.22 8.37
C VAL A 132 14.22 -6.12 9.14
N HIS A 133 14.84 -5.23 8.39
CA HIS A 133 15.63 -4.11 8.90
C HIS A 133 15.05 -2.78 8.45
N GLY A 134 15.53 -1.68 9.04
CA GLY A 134 15.14 -0.32 8.72
C GLY A 134 14.12 0.25 9.69
N GLU A 135 13.64 1.44 9.41
CA GLU A 135 12.75 2.18 10.31
C GLU A 135 11.28 1.83 10.08
N GLU A 136 10.47 2.08 11.11
CA GLU A 136 9.02 1.89 11.04
C GLU A 136 8.28 3.19 10.67
N THR A 137 8.95 4.34 10.75
CA THR A 137 8.32 5.64 10.51
C THR A 137 8.75 6.24 9.18
N PRO A 138 7.80 6.56 8.29
CA PRO A 138 8.10 7.22 7.02
C PRO A 138 8.66 8.63 7.20
N VAL A 139 9.62 9.01 6.35
CA VAL A 139 10.27 10.32 6.34
C VAL A 139 10.08 11.06 5.02
N THR A 140 10.12 12.39 5.06
CA THR A 140 10.18 13.23 3.85
C THR A 140 11.61 13.62 3.50
N ASP A 141 12.56 13.43 4.41
CA ASP A 141 13.98 13.75 4.20
C ASP A 141 14.64 12.77 3.23
N ARG A 142 14.89 13.25 2.02
CA ARG A 142 15.53 12.50 0.94
C ARG A 142 16.98 12.11 1.25
N LYS A 143 17.67 12.96 2.01
CA LYS A 143 19.04 12.66 2.43
C LYS A 143 19.05 11.49 3.40
N ALA A 144 18.19 11.52 4.41
CA ALA A 144 18.04 10.41 5.35
C ALA A 144 17.70 9.09 4.64
N ALA A 145 16.76 9.10 3.67
CA ALA A 145 16.41 7.93 2.88
C ALA A 145 17.61 7.37 2.10
N ARG A 146 18.40 8.24 1.44
CA ARG A 146 19.61 7.81 0.70
C ARG A 146 20.71 7.29 1.62
N ASP A 147 20.94 7.93 2.76
CA ASP A 147 21.96 7.49 3.71
C ASP A 147 21.65 6.08 4.23
N ARG A 148 20.35 5.74 4.39
CA ARG A 148 19.90 4.37 4.72
C ARG A 148 20.17 3.38 3.60
N LEU A 149 19.84 3.73 2.34
CA LEU A 149 20.14 2.87 1.19
C LEU A 149 21.64 2.53 1.11
N LYS A 150 22.52 3.50 1.39
CA LYS A 150 23.96 3.29 1.41
C LYS A 150 24.43 2.36 2.52
N ALA A 151 23.71 2.32 3.63
CA ALA A 151 24.06 1.47 4.77
C ALA A 151 23.69 -0.01 4.58
N ILE A 152 22.88 -0.36 3.57
CA ILE A 152 22.46 -1.74 3.32
C ILE A 152 23.71 -2.58 2.99
N THR A 153 23.91 -3.67 3.69
CA THR A 153 25.01 -4.61 3.44
C THR A 153 24.43 -6.00 3.17
N PRO A 154 24.67 -6.59 1.99
CA PRO A 154 24.13 -7.90 1.67
C PRO A 154 24.72 -9.01 2.55
N GLY A 155 23.87 -9.96 2.97
CA GLY A 155 24.22 -11.13 3.74
C GLY A 155 22.99 -11.92 4.13
N GLY A 156 23.16 -13.12 4.68
CA GLY A 156 22.03 -13.92 5.15
C GLY A 156 21.21 -14.60 4.05
N GLY A 157 20.07 -15.16 4.43
CA GLY A 157 19.04 -15.74 3.57
C GLY A 157 18.08 -14.70 3.02
N THR A 158 16.85 -15.12 2.72
CA THR A 158 15.83 -14.27 2.09
C THR A 158 14.47 -14.49 2.77
N ALA A 159 14.08 -13.65 3.74
CA ALA A 159 12.79 -13.70 4.42
C ALA A 159 11.77 -12.79 3.71
N LEU A 160 11.41 -13.13 2.48
CA LEU A 160 10.59 -12.29 1.57
C LEU A 160 9.17 -12.05 2.12
N TYR A 161 8.50 -13.11 2.59
CA TYR A 161 7.11 -12.99 3.06
C TYR A 161 7.05 -12.24 4.39
N ASP A 162 8.00 -12.46 5.30
CA ASP A 162 8.13 -11.69 6.54
C ASP A 162 8.37 -10.21 6.26
N ALA A 163 9.21 -9.91 5.26
CA ALA A 163 9.51 -8.55 4.87
C ALA A 163 8.29 -7.82 4.29
N LEU A 164 7.53 -8.47 3.41
CA LEU A 164 6.28 -7.94 2.88
C LEU A 164 5.24 -7.78 3.99
N PHE A 165 5.06 -8.79 4.84
CA PHE A 165 4.13 -8.75 5.97
C PHE A 165 4.44 -7.58 6.92
N ALA A 166 5.68 -7.48 7.39
CA ALA A 166 6.08 -6.42 8.31
C ALA A 166 5.98 -5.02 7.68
N THR A 167 6.29 -4.90 6.39
CA THR A 167 6.19 -3.63 5.67
C THR A 167 4.73 -3.21 5.46
N ALA A 168 3.87 -4.13 5.03
CA ALA A 168 2.43 -3.88 4.87
C ALA A 168 1.78 -3.51 6.22
N ARG A 169 2.16 -4.19 7.32
CA ARG A 169 1.71 -3.86 8.68
C ARG A 169 2.11 -2.45 9.10
N GLY A 170 3.34 -2.04 8.80
CA GLY A 170 3.81 -0.67 9.09
C GLY A 170 3.04 0.40 8.31
N LEU A 171 2.51 0.07 7.14
CA LEU A 171 1.72 0.99 6.32
C LEU A 171 0.25 1.11 6.73
N LEU A 172 -0.28 0.23 7.58
CA LEU A 172 -1.69 0.29 8.04
C LEU A 172 -2.05 1.62 8.68
N ALA A 173 -1.12 2.23 9.41
CA ALA A 173 -1.32 3.51 10.09
C ALA A 173 -1.06 4.74 9.20
N ALA A 174 -0.58 4.55 7.97
CA ALA A 174 -0.33 5.66 7.07
C ALA A 174 -1.64 6.13 6.43
N ASP A 175 -1.84 7.45 6.35
CA ASP A 175 -2.99 8.02 5.66
C ASP A 175 -2.78 8.09 4.15
N GLY A 176 -3.88 8.03 3.40
CA GLY A 176 -3.89 8.25 1.96
C GLY A 176 -3.31 7.07 1.16
N ARG A 177 -2.69 7.38 0.03
CA ARG A 177 -2.13 6.40 -0.90
C ARG A 177 -0.88 5.74 -0.34
N ARG A 178 -0.73 4.44 -0.57
CA ARG A 178 0.39 3.63 -0.09
C ARG A 178 0.94 2.77 -1.21
N ALA A 179 2.25 2.62 -1.25
CA ALA A 179 2.90 1.69 -2.17
C ALA A 179 4.08 1.00 -1.49
N ILE A 180 4.37 -0.21 -1.95
CA ILE A 180 5.60 -0.94 -1.64
C ILE A 180 6.33 -1.13 -2.97
N VAL A 181 7.57 -0.65 -3.04
CA VAL A 181 8.48 -0.91 -4.16
C VAL A 181 9.47 -1.95 -3.68
N LEU A 182 9.21 -3.18 -4.08
CA LEU A 182 9.99 -4.36 -3.72
C LEU A 182 11.04 -4.65 -4.78
N LEU A 183 12.29 -4.81 -4.39
CA LEU A 183 13.33 -5.39 -5.24
C LEU A 183 13.85 -6.67 -4.58
N SER A 184 13.82 -7.79 -5.30
CA SER A 184 14.36 -9.07 -4.88
C SER A 184 14.94 -9.85 -6.07
N ASP A 185 15.94 -10.67 -5.79
CA ASP A 185 16.59 -11.53 -6.79
C ASP A 185 16.43 -13.04 -6.49
N GLY A 186 15.69 -13.39 -5.45
CA GLY A 186 15.60 -14.76 -5.00
C GLY A 186 14.26 -15.19 -4.41
N ARG A 187 14.21 -16.47 -4.11
CA ARG A 187 13.08 -17.11 -3.43
C ARG A 187 13.17 -16.92 -1.92
N ASP A 188 12.05 -17.04 -1.26
CA ASP A 188 11.97 -17.10 0.20
C ASP A 188 12.69 -18.36 0.70
N GLN A 189 13.90 -18.18 1.27
CA GLN A 189 14.76 -19.28 1.68
C GLN A 189 15.75 -18.85 2.76
N ALA A 190 15.94 -19.68 3.80
CA ALA A 190 17.00 -19.51 4.78
C ALA A 190 18.40 -19.75 4.16
N LEU A 191 19.45 -19.37 4.90
CA LEU A 191 20.84 -19.70 4.53
C LEU A 191 21.08 -21.21 4.43
N GLU A 192 20.42 -21.97 5.29
CA GLU A 192 20.45 -23.42 5.24
C GLU A 192 19.53 -23.90 4.11
N GLU A 193 20.08 -24.68 3.20
CA GLU A 193 19.34 -25.14 2.02
C GLU A 193 18.09 -25.93 2.44
N ASN A 194 16.97 -25.65 1.74
CA ASN A 194 15.66 -26.27 1.92
C ASN A 194 14.86 -25.88 3.18
N GLU A 195 15.26 -24.83 3.89
CA GLU A 195 14.42 -24.23 4.93
C GLU A 195 13.78 -22.93 4.45
N PRO A 196 12.53 -22.62 4.90
CA PRO A 196 11.89 -21.36 4.58
C PRO A 196 12.64 -20.20 5.21
N GLY A 197 12.76 -19.09 4.49
CA GLY A 197 13.35 -17.85 4.99
C GLY A 197 12.42 -17.13 5.95
N SER A 198 11.11 -17.22 5.68
CA SER A 198 10.06 -16.53 6.43
C SER A 198 9.33 -17.45 7.41
N LEU A 199 8.81 -16.85 8.48
CA LEU A 199 7.88 -17.48 9.41
C LEU A 199 6.44 -17.37 8.91
N HIS A 200 6.12 -16.30 8.15
CA HIS A 200 4.80 -16.11 7.54
C HIS A 200 4.71 -16.84 6.21
N LEU A 201 3.47 -17.24 5.87
CA LEU A 201 3.16 -17.84 4.57
C LEU A 201 2.92 -16.76 3.51
N PHE A 202 3.04 -17.14 2.25
CA PHE A 202 2.70 -16.29 1.11
C PHE A 202 1.30 -15.68 1.23
N GLU A 203 0.30 -16.50 1.60
CA GLU A 203 -1.09 -16.10 1.74
C GLU A 203 -1.30 -15.06 2.86
N GLU A 204 -0.57 -15.18 3.97
CA GLU A 204 -0.63 -14.22 5.09
C GLU A 204 -0.04 -12.86 4.70
N ALA A 205 1.09 -12.87 4.00
CA ALA A 205 1.70 -11.65 3.47
C ALA A 205 0.81 -10.97 2.44
N LEU A 206 0.16 -11.74 1.55
CA LEU A 206 -0.77 -11.21 0.55
C LEU A 206 -2.05 -10.64 1.20
N GLU A 207 -2.61 -11.34 2.18
CA GLU A 207 -3.78 -10.84 2.92
C GLU A 207 -3.46 -9.49 3.59
N LEU A 208 -2.31 -9.39 4.26
CA LEU A 208 -1.94 -8.14 4.91
C LEU A 208 -1.64 -7.01 3.91
N ALA A 209 -1.07 -7.33 2.75
CA ALA A 209 -0.90 -6.38 1.66
C ALA A 209 -2.25 -5.82 1.19
N HIS A 210 -3.27 -6.67 1.02
CA HIS A 210 -4.63 -6.22 0.70
C HIS A 210 -5.24 -5.34 1.80
N ARG A 211 -5.08 -5.72 3.08
CA ARG A 211 -5.59 -4.95 4.22
C ARG A 211 -4.91 -3.60 4.37
N SER A 212 -3.64 -3.50 4.00
CA SER A 212 -2.89 -2.24 4.01
C SER A 212 -3.25 -1.29 2.87
N GLU A 213 -4.00 -1.77 1.86
CA GLU A 213 -4.33 -1.03 0.63
C GLU A 213 -3.10 -0.52 -0.14
N ALA A 214 -1.93 -1.09 0.13
CA ALA A 214 -0.70 -0.71 -0.55
C ALA A 214 -0.58 -1.39 -1.92
N SER A 215 -0.34 -0.62 -2.98
CA SER A 215 -0.01 -1.19 -4.29
C SER A 215 1.44 -1.68 -4.29
N ILE A 216 1.68 -2.94 -4.65
CA ILE A 216 3.02 -3.53 -4.69
C ILE A 216 3.59 -3.44 -6.10
N TYR A 217 4.73 -2.78 -6.23
CA TYR A 217 5.55 -2.70 -7.43
C TYR A 217 6.76 -3.59 -7.23
N ALA A 218 6.83 -4.71 -7.95
CA ALA A 218 7.87 -5.71 -7.76
C ALA A 218 8.92 -5.64 -8.86
N ILE A 219 10.19 -5.65 -8.48
CA ILE A 219 11.35 -5.71 -9.37
C ILE A 219 12.06 -7.03 -9.07
N GLY A 220 11.88 -8.00 -9.95
CA GLY A 220 12.55 -9.30 -9.86
C GLY A 220 13.84 -9.27 -10.66
N LEU A 221 14.99 -9.30 -10.00
CA LEU A 221 16.31 -9.19 -10.60
C LEU A 221 16.97 -10.55 -10.82
N GLY A 222 16.94 -11.07 -12.05
CA GLY A 222 17.57 -12.35 -12.38
C GLY A 222 17.06 -12.95 -13.69
N ARG A 223 17.83 -13.90 -14.24
CA ARG A 223 17.53 -14.52 -15.56
C ARG A 223 16.61 -15.74 -15.49
N HIS A 224 16.50 -16.37 -14.31
CA HIS A 224 15.86 -17.69 -14.17
C HIS A 224 14.75 -17.71 -13.13
N LEU A 225 14.17 -16.56 -12.77
CA LEU A 225 13.11 -16.42 -11.77
C LEU A 225 11.83 -17.23 -12.12
N ASP A 226 11.67 -17.61 -13.39
CA ASP A 226 10.63 -18.50 -13.87
C ASP A 226 10.89 -19.99 -13.56
N ARG A 227 12.13 -20.36 -13.26
CA ARG A 227 12.57 -21.72 -12.94
C ARG A 227 12.86 -21.93 -11.46
N GLU A 228 13.12 -20.87 -10.73
CA GLU A 228 13.31 -20.91 -9.29
C GLU A 228 11.97 -21.05 -8.60
N MET A 229 11.67 -22.28 -8.18
CA MET A 229 10.42 -22.60 -7.50
C MET A 229 10.52 -22.28 -6.02
N ASP A 230 9.39 -21.94 -5.39
CA ASP A 230 9.27 -21.88 -3.93
C ASP A 230 9.59 -23.27 -3.32
N LEU A 231 9.76 -23.34 -2.00
CA LEU A 231 10.09 -24.59 -1.33
C LEU A 231 9.00 -25.66 -1.45
N THR A 232 7.78 -25.26 -1.78
CA THR A 232 6.67 -26.19 -2.01
C THR A 232 6.66 -26.77 -3.44
N GLY A 233 7.48 -26.20 -4.34
CA GLY A 233 7.48 -26.52 -5.77
C GLY A 233 6.21 -26.08 -6.49
N THR A 234 5.43 -25.16 -5.90
CA THR A 234 4.11 -24.77 -6.39
C THR A 234 4.15 -23.53 -7.28
N ARG A 235 5.00 -22.54 -6.93
CA ARG A 235 5.08 -21.24 -7.62
C ARG A 235 6.54 -20.88 -7.90
N SER A 236 6.80 -20.31 -9.07
CA SER A 236 8.10 -19.70 -9.34
C SER A 236 8.22 -18.33 -8.63
N VAL A 237 9.45 -17.86 -8.43
CA VAL A 237 9.71 -16.52 -7.89
C VAL A 237 9.02 -15.45 -8.74
N ARG A 238 9.07 -15.61 -10.07
CA ARG A 238 8.34 -14.73 -11.00
C ARG A 238 6.83 -14.69 -10.70
N GLU A 239 6.18 -15.84 -10.57
CA GLU A 239 4.74 -15.93 -10.29
C GLU A 239 4.37 -15.35 -8.94
N ILE A 240 5.21 -15.50 -7.92
CA ILE A 240 5.05 -14.89 -6.60
C ILE A 240 5.03 -13.36 -6.72
N LEU A 241 6.06 -12.78 -7.34
CA LEU A 241 6.19 -11.33 -7.51
C LEU A 241 5.06 -10.75 -8.39
N GLU A 242 4.71 -11.43 -9.49
CA GLU A 242 3.60 -11.06 -10.35
C GLU A 242 2.26 -11.11 -9.61
N THR A 243 2.07 -12.09 -8.73
CA THR A 243 0.82 -12.23 -7.98
C THR A 243 0.67 -11.12 -6.95
N PHE A 244 1.70 -10.82 -6.16
CA PHE A 244 1.67 -9.68 -5.25
C PHE A 244 1.35 -8.37 -6.00
N ALA A 245 2.04 -8.11 -7.09
CA ALA A 245 1.83 -6.90 -7.88
C ALA A 245 0.41 -6.83 -8.48
N ARG A 246 -0.02 -7.86 -9.18
CA ARG A 246 -1.33 -7.92 -9.85
C ARG A 246 -2.48 -7.80 -8.84
N GLN A 247 -2.42 -8.53 -7.73
CA GLN A 247 -3.48 -8.56 -6.74
C GLN A 247 -3.67 -7.23 -6.02
N THR A 248 -2.59 -6.45 -5.88
CA THR A 248 -2.61 -5.15 -5.19
C THR A 248 -2.71 -3.94 -6.13
N GLY A 249 -2.81 -4.17 -7.45
CA GLY A 249 -2.96 -3.11 -8.45
C GLY A 249 -1.66 -2.45 -8.90
N GLY A 250 -0.52 -2.99 -8.48
CA GLY A 250 0.79 -2.57 -8.97
C GLY A 250 1.24 -3.32 -10.23
N ARG A 251 2.56 -3.45 -10.42
CA ARG A 251 3.17 -4.09 -11.58
C ARG A 251 4.47 -4.77 -11.20
N ALA A 252 4.81 -5.85 -11.91
CA ALA A 252 6.11 -6.51 -11.81
C ALA A 252 6.95 -6.27 -13.06
N TRP A 253 8.26 -6.12 -12.86
CA TRP A 253 9.30 -6.04 -13.91
C TRP A 253 10.39 -7.05 -13.61
N PHE A 254 10.98 -7.56 -14.67
CA PHE A 254 12.01 -8.60 -14.56
C PHE A 254 13.22 -8.23 -15.44
N PRO A 255 14.02 -7.23 -15.02
CA PRO A 255 15.25 -6.88 -15.73
C PRO A 255 16.24 -8.04 -15.64
N GLU A 256 16.78 -8.45 -16.79
CA GLU A 256 17.79 -9.51 -16.84
C GLU A 256 19.16 -9.03 -16.36
N ARG A 257 19.42 -7.73 -16.50
CA ARG A 257 20.69 -7.10 -16.12
C ARG A 257 20.45 -6.11 -14.99
N ALA A 258 21.35 -6.12 -14.02
CA ALA A 258 21.33 -5.14 -12.93
C ALA A 258 21.38 -3.67 -13.44
N ALA A 259 22.04 -3.42 -14.58
CA ALA A 259 22.11 -2.09 -15.18
C ALA A 259 20.74 -1.52 -15.61
N ASP A 260 19.73 -2.36 -15.84
CA ASP A 260 18.41 -1.92 -16.28
C ASP A 260 17.50 -1.53 -15.10
N VAL A 261 17.93 -1.75 -13.86
CA VAL A 261 17.14 -1.50 -12.63
C VAL A 261 16.76 -0.02 -12.47
N ALA A 262 17.67 0.90 -12.78
CA ALA A 262 17.39 2.34 -12.71
C ALA A 262 16.23 2.75 -13.62
N GLU A 263 16.19 2.21 -14.85
CA GLU A 263 15.08 2.41 -15.79
C GLU A 263 13.76 1.90 -15.22
N VAL A 264 13.78 0.73 -14.56
CA VAL A 264 12.58 0.17 -13.92
C VAL A 264 12.08 1.07 -12.79
N TYR A 265 12.97 1.58 -11.93
CA TYR A 265 12.59 2.53 -10.89
C TYR A 265 11.95 3.81 -11.46
N ARG A 266 12.45 4.31 -12.59
CA ARG A 266 11.84 5.45 -13.29
C ARG A 266 10.41 5.12 -13.76
N GLN A 267 10.19 3.93 -14.32
CA GLN A 267 8.86 3.47 -14.72
C GLN A 267 7.93 3.31 -13.52
N VAL A 268 8.41 2.85 -12.37
CA VAL A 268 7.64 2.80 -11.12
C VAL A 268 7.21 4.20 -10.69
N ALA A 269 8.12 5.18 -10.72
CA ALA A 269 7.78 6.57 -10.39
C ALA A 269 6.72 7.15 -11.34
N GLU A 270 6.81 6.84 -12.65
CA GLU A 270 5.79 7.23 -13.63
C GLU A 270 4.42 6.60 -13.32
N ASP A 271 4.38 5.30 -13.02
CA ASP A 271 3.15 4.60 -12.64
C ASP A 271 2.49 5.22 -11.39
N LEU A 272 3.29 5.52 -10.37
CA LEU A 272 2.80 6.13 -9.13
C LEU A 272 2.21 7.54 -9.36
N ARG A 273 2.74 8.29 -10.33
CA ARG A 273 2.21 9.62 -10.69
C ARG A 273 0.95 9.55 -11.53
N ALA A 274 0.78 8.49 -12.31
CA ALA A 274 -0.26 8.33 -13.33
C ALA A 274 -1.52 7.59 -12.83
N GLN A 275 -1.74 7.51 -11.51
CA GLN A 275 -2.88 6.82 -10.94
C GLN A 275 -4.11 7.73 -10.81
N TYR A 276 -5.26 7.21 -11.24
CA TYR A 276 -6.56 7.74 -10.86
C TYR A 276 -6.94 7.28 -9.45
N THR A 277 -7.54 8.18 -8.69
CA THR A 277 -8.18 7.85 -7.41
C THR A 277 -9.66 7.72 -7.63
N LEU A 278 -10.20 6.54 -7.40
CA LEU A 278 -11.61 6.22 -7.45
C LEU A 278 -12.06 5.86 -6.05
N ALA A 279 -13.29 6.24 -5.66
CA ALA A 279 -13.86 5.73 -4.42
C ALA A 279 -15.37 5.54 -4.57
N TYR A 280 -15.90 4.53 -3.87
CA TYR A 280 -17.32 4.25 -3.80
C TYR A 280 -17.70 3.79 -2.39
N VAL A 281 -18.97 3.85 -2.08
CA VAL A 281 -19.56 3.20 -0.90
C VAL A 281 -20.15 1.88 -1.37
N SER A 282 -19.68 0.77 -0.79
CA SER A 282 -20.17 -0.55 -1.17
C SER A 282 -21.68 -0.66 -0.99
N THR A 283 -22.36 -1.16 -2.00
CA THR A 283 -23.80 -1.50 -1.93
C THR A 283 -24.06 -2.74 -1.09
N ASN A 284 -23.02 -3.51 -0.73
CA ASN A 284 -23.11 -4.64 0.18
C ASN A 284 -22.81 -4.21 1.62
N PRO A 285 -23.81 -4.10 2.51
CA PRO A 285 -23.63 -3.60 3.87
C PRO A 285 -23.02 -4.63 4.83
N ALA A 286 -22.79 -5.87 4.40
CA ALA A 286 -22.33 -6.94 5.29
C ALA A 286 -20.93 -6.64 5.85
N ARG A 287 -20.80 -6.71 7.19
CA ARG A 287 -19.54 -6.58 7.92
C ARG A 287 -19.08 -7.96 8.36
N ASP A 288 -18.71 -8.79 7.40
CA ASP A 288 -18.44 -10.22 7.61
C ASP A 288 -16.96 -10.61 7.50
N GLY A 289 -16.08 -9.62 7.27
CA GLY A 289 -14.65 -9.85 7.10
C GLY A 289 -14.26 -10.59 5.82
N ARG A 290 -15.22 -10.86 4.93
CA ARG A 290 -14.98 -11.64 3.72
C ARG A 290 -14.35 -10.81 2.63
N TRP A 291 -13.69 -11.50 1.71
CA TRP A 291 -13.16 -10.91 0.48
C TRP A 291 -14.27 -10.40 -0.42
N ARG A 292 -14.07 -9.20 -0.99
CA ARG A 292 -14.91 -8.56 -2.02
C ARG A 292 -14.04 -8.35 -3.25
N ARG A 293 -14.42 -8.97 -4.35
CA ARG A 293 -13.70 -8.80 -5.61
C ARG A 293 -14.03 -7.45 -6.23
N ILE A 294 -13.01 -6.76 -6.75
CA ILE A 294 -13.16 -5.51 -7.50
C ILE A 294 -12.71 -5.76 -8.94
N ASP A 295 -13.56 -5.38 -9.89
CA ASP A 295 -13.20 -5.31 -11.29
C ASP A 295 -13.37 -3.85 -11.76
N VAL A 296 -12.32 -3.29 -12.38
CA VAL A 296 -12.32 -1.94 -12.95
C VAL A 296 -12.13 -2.03 -14.44
N THR A 297 -13.01 -1.39 -15.20
CA THR A 297 -12.89 -1.30 -16.67
C THR A 297 -13.06 0.14 -17.13
N VAL A 298 -12.57 0.42 -18.34
CA VAL A 298 -12.78 1.72 -19.02
C VAL A 298 -13.49 1.51 -20.35
N GLY A 299 -14.32 2.48 -20.75
CA GLY A 299 -15.14 2.40 -21.97
C GLY A 299 -14.34 2.37 -23.26
N ARG A 300 -13.06 2.76 -23.26
CA ARG A 300 -12.17 2.76 -24.44
C ARG A 300 -11.43 1.42 -24.55
N LYS A 301 -11.66 0.71 -25.65
CA LYS A 301 -11.14 -0.65 -25.90
C LYS A 301 -9.62 -0.72 -26.13
N ASP A 302 -9.00 0.38 -26.50
CA ASP A 302 -7.55 0.50 -26.74
C ASP A 302 -6.74 0.69 -25.45
N LEU A 303 -7.43 0.77 -24.31
CA LEU A 303 -6.82 1.01 -23.01
C LEU A 303 -6.86 -0.24 -22.13
N SER A 304 -5.82 -0.40 -21.32
CA SER A 304 -5.74 -1.40 -20.27
C SER A 304 -5.76 -0.74 -18.90
N VAL A 305 -6.48 -1.34 -17.95
CA VAL A 305 -6.60 -0.85 -16.57
C VAL A 305 -5.94 -1.83 -15.61
N ARG A 306 -5.21 -1.30 -14.63
CA ARG A 306 -4.74 -2.05 -13.47
C ARG A 306 -5.26 -1.38 -12.20
N ALA A 307 -5.84 -2.17 -11.33
CA ALA A 307 -6.31 -1.79 -10.02
C ALA A 307 -6.20 -3.00 -9.08
N ARG A 308 -6.35 -2.80 -7.79
CA ARG A 308 -6.40 -3.92 -6.85
C ARG A 308 -7.57 -4.87 -7.19
N SER A 309 -7.36 -6.17 -7.00
CA SER A 309 -8.34 -7.20 -7.34
C SER A 309 -9.50 -7.32 -6.34
N GLY A 310 -9.40 -6.65 -5.19
CA GLY A 310 -10.42 -6.68 -4.16
C GLY A 310 -9.94 -6.13 -2.82
N TYR A 311 -10.75 -6.36 -1.80
CA TYR A 311 -10.47 -5.99 -0.42
C TYR A 311 -11.21 -6.90 0.56
N TYR A 312 -10.79 -6.91 1.81
CA TYR A 312 -11.53 -7.58 2.87
C TYR A 312 -12.56 -6.61 3.48
N ALA A 313 -13.83 -6.99 3.46
CA ALA A 313 -14.87 -6.24 4.12
C ALA A 313 -14.53 -6.04 5.62
N PRO A 314 -15.03 -4.99 6.27
CA PRO A 314 -14.88 -4.86 7.72
C PRO A 314 -15.40 -6.10 8.43
N GLY A 315 -14.72 -6.53 9.48
CA GLY A 315 -15.24 -7.54 10.39
C GLY A 315 -16.44 -7.01 11.18
N PRO A 316 -17.18 -7.90 11.87
CA PRO A 316 -18.20 -7.46 12.80
C PRO A 316 -17.60 -6.50 13.82
N ALA A 317 -18.37 -5.46 14.19
CA ALA A 317 -17.92 -4.54 15.23
C ALA A 317 -17.64 -5.36 16.50
N THR A 318 -16.43 -5.23 17.03
CA THR A 318 -16.10 -5.80 18.35
C THR A 318 -16.95 -5.07 19.38
N PRO A 319 -17.68 -5.78 20.27
CA PRO A 319 -18.59 -5.19 21.25
C PRO A 319 -17.87 -4.29 22.27
#